data_5c7ba485a832ee647b3698a725c6b06d
#
_entry.id   5c7ba485a832ee647b3698a725c6b06d
#
_cell.length_a   1.000
_cell.length_b   1.000
_cell.length_c   1.000
_cell.angle_alpha   90.00
_cell.angle_beta   90.00
_cell.angle_gamma   90.00
#
_symmetry.space_group_name_H-M   'P 1'
#
loop_
_entity.id
_entity.type
_entity.pdbx_description
1 polymer ?
#
loop_
_entity_poly.entity_id
_entity_poly.type
_entity_poly.pdbx_seq_one_letter_code
_entity_poly.pdbx_strand_id
1 'polypeptide(L)'
;MTPVVFTPSDEPYLGRELLCAFDNLICSCLELNAKCAPLSHGDELTDLQRAACILVPQTITLALSIRELIRQGYLFGAKVLMRPFVERAVTLMYVFHNSEGLELWNQGWDYRKRPTLQKMADYLNEKLLHGQSPMKGFSQAFNSATHGDPFSAQWNVVFHEGVPVFPVSKNLCSPGLADEICAEAIPWLASAMGMMSAAFNQREVGPGSKTN
;
A
#
# COMPACT_ATOMS: atom_id res chain seq x y z
N MET A 1 17.53 12.41 -24.67
CA MET A 1 18.43 11.57 -23.87
C MET A 1 17.63 11.04 -22.72
N THR A 2 17.32 9.75 -22.68
CA THR A 2 16.66 9.14 -21.52
C THR A 2 17.71 9.13 -20.40
N PRO A 3 17.43 9.68 -19.21
CA PRO A 3 18.42 9.62 -18.13
C PRO A 3 18.68 8.15 -17.78
N VAL A 4 19.92 7.73 -17.97
CA VAL A 4 20.39 6.38 -17.62
C VAL A 4 20.60 6.34 -16.09
N VAL A 5 19.51 6.52 -15.34
CA VAL A 5 19.58 6.40 -13.88
C VAL A 5 19.53 4.94 -13.48
N PHE A 6 19.01 4.06 -14.34
CA PHE A 6 18.80 2.64 -14.06
C PHE A 6 19.04 1.80 -15.30
N THR A 7 19.98 0.89 -15.22
CA THR A 7 20.08 -0.21 -16.17
C THR A 7 19.41 -1.43 -15.55
N PRO A 8 18.55 -2.16 -16.27
CA PRO A 8 17.90 -3.38 -15.76
C PRO A 8 18.90 -4.40 -15.21
N SER A 9 20.11 -4.44 -15.77
CA SER A 9 21.20 -5.31 -15.31
C SER A 9 21.71 -5.01 -13.90
N ASP A 10 21.41 -3.82 -13.35
CA ASP A 10 21.84 -3.42 -12.00
C ASP A 10 20.82 -3.82 -10.93
N GLU A 11 19.69 -4.41 -11.31
CA GLU A 11 18.66 -4.83 -10.37
C GLU A 11 18.96 -6.24 -9.82
N PRO A 12 19.26 -6.39 -8.52
CA PRO A 12 19.65 -7.70 -7.97
C PRO A 12 18.50 -8.73 -7.98
N TYR A 13 17.26 -8.26 -8.08
CA TYR A 13 16.06 -9.10 -7.99
C TYR A 13 15.23 -9.11 -9.27
N LEU A 14 15.76 -8.58 -10.37
CA LEU A 14 15.08 -8.53 -11.66
C LEU A 14 14.67 -9.95 -12.12
N GLY A 15 13.46 -10.06 -12.66
CA GLY A 15 12.92 -11.32 -13.20
C GLY A 15 12.30 -12.26 -12.15
N ARG A 16 12.29 -11.90 -10.87
CA ARG A 16 11.55 -12.67 -9.87
C ARG A 16 10.05 -12.53 -10.09
N GLU A 17 9.33 -13.64 -9.96
CA GLU A 17 7.89 -13.72 -10.26
C GLU A 17 7.05 -12.69 -9.46
N LEU A 18 7.25 -12.62 -8.14
CA LEU A 18 6.52 -11.69 -7.29
C LEU A 18 6.86 -10.22 -7.56
N LEU A 19 8.11 -9.93 -7.93
CA LEU A 19 8.50 -8.58 -8.33
C LEU A 19 7.84 -8.20 -9.66
N CYS A 20 7.80 -9.09 -10.64
CA CYS A 20 7.10 -8.87 -11.91
C CYS A 20 5.59 -8.69 -11.70
N ALA A 21 4.99 -9.47 -10.80
CA ALA A 21 3.57 -9.33 -10.44
C ALA A 21 3.30 -7.97 -9.78
N PHE A 22 4.19 -7.53 -8.89
CA PHE A 22 4.09 -6.21 -8.25
C PHE A 22 4.23 -5.07 -9.27
N ASP A 23 5.19 -5.15 -10.20
CA ASP A 23 5.38 -4.19 -11.28
C ASP A 23 4.14 -4.08 -12.17
N ASN A 24 3.58 -5.21 -12.59
CA ASN A 24 2.36 -5.25 -13.41
C ASN A 24 1.17 -4.61 -12.68
N LEU A 25 1.04 -4.88 -11.38
CA LEU A 25 -0.03 -4.28 -10.57
C LEU A 25 0.16 -2.77 -10.43
N ILE A 26 1.39 -2.28 -10.21
CA ILE A 26 1.69 -0.84 -10.17
C ILE A 26 1.30 -0.19 -11.50
N CYS A 27 1.67 -0.78 -12.64
CA CYS A 27 1.28 -0.28 -13.96
C CYS A 27 -0.24 -0.19 -14.11
N SER A 28 -0.98 -1.24 -13.71
CA SER A 28 -2.44 -1.24 -13.73
C SER A 28 -3.04 -0.15 -12.83
N CYS A 29 -2.45 0.09 -11.66
CA CYS A 29 -2.88 1.16 -10.76
C CYS A 29 -2.64 2.55 -11.36
N LEU A 30 -1.51 2.77 -12.04
CA LEU A 30 -1.21 4.03 -12.72
C LEU A 30 -2.19 4.29 -13.86
N GLU A 31 -2.53 3.28 -14.66
CA GLU A 31 -3.53 3.37 -15.72
C GLU A 31 -4.93 3.71 -15.17
N LEU A 32 -5.36 3.04 -14.11
CA LEU A 32 -6.63 3.34 -13.46
C LEU A 32 -6.65 4.76 -12.89
N ASN A 33 -5.59 5.15 -12.20
CA ASN A 33 -5.46 6.50 -11.65
C ASN A 33 -5.51 7.57 -12.76
N ALA A 34 -4.86 7.32 -13.90
CA ALA A 34 -4.92 8.21 -15.05
C ALA A 34 -6.33 8.35 -15.64
N LYS A 35 -7.15 7.30 -15.61
CA LYS A 35 -8.57 7.33 -16.02
C LYS A 35 -9.44 8.09 -15.02
N CYS A 36 -9.17 7.98 -13.73
CA CYS A 36 -9.93 8.65 -12.67
C CYS A 36 -9.52 10.10 -12.43
N ALA A 37 -8.26 10.47 -12.71
CA ALA A 37 -7.74 11.81 -12.46
C ALA A 37 -8.55 12.95 -13.13
N PRO A 38 -9.00 12.85 -14.41
CA PRO A 38 -9.87 13.86 -14.99
C PRO A 38 -11.21 14.01 -14.27
N LEU A 39 -11.73 12.93 -13.68
CA LEU A 39 -13.00 12.93 -12.95
C LEU A 39 -12.87 13.65 -11.60
N SER A 40 -11.64 13.77 -11.06
CA SER A 40 -11.38 14.46 -9.81
C SER A 40 -11.48 15.99 -9.91
N HIS A 41 -11.50 16.52 -11.12
CA HIS A 41 -11.70 17.95 -11.40
C HIS A 41 -13.18 18.32 -11.57
N GLY A 42 -14.09 17.36 -11.48
CA GLY A 42 -15.53 17.62 -11.51
C GLY A 42 -16.02 18.25 -10.20
N ASP A 43 -16.98 19.17 -10.32
CA ASP A 43 -17.45 19.99 -9.17
C ASP A 43 -18.22 19.20 -8.09
N GLU A 44 -18.60 17.96 -8.35
CA GLU A 44 -19.48 17.16 -7.47
C GLU A 44 -18.90 15.77 -7.15
N LEU A 45 -17.71 15.73 -6.57
CA LEU A 45 -17.21 14.50 -5.98
C LEU A 45 -17.96 14.17 -4.69
N THR A 46 -18.38 12.91 -4.55
CA THR A 46 -18.82 12.39 -3.25
C THR A 46 -17.64 12.40 -2.27
N ASP A 47 -17.94 12.40 -0.98
CA ASP A 47 -16.90 12.34 0.06
C ASP A 47 -15.97 11.13 -0.08
N LEU A 48 -16.55 9.99 -0.50
CA LEU A 48 -15.78 8.79 -0.75
C LEU A 48 -14.85 8.92 -1.97
N GLN A 49 -15.32 9.54 -3.05
CA GLN A 49 -14.50 9.83 -4.21
C GLN A 49 -13.36 10.78 -3.87
N ARG A 50 -13.60 11.80 -3.04
CA ARG A 50 -12.55 12.69 -2.51
C ARG A 50 -11.51 11.92 -1.71
N ALA A 51 -11.95 11.05 -0.80
CA ALA A 51 -11.03 10.21 -0.04
C ALA A 51 -10.19 9.29 -0.95
N ALA A 52 -10.81 8.67 -1.94
CA ALA A 52 -10.11 7.84 -2.92
C ALA A 52 -9.09 8.65 -3.74
N CYS A 53 -9.45 9.83 -4.23
CA CYS A 53 -8.55 10.73 -4.98
C CYS A 53 -7.34 11.21 -4.17
N ILE A 54 -7.41 11.19 -2.85
CA ILE A 54 -6.29 11.56 -1.98
C ILE A 54 -5.45 10.34 -1.59
N LEU A 55 -6.10 9.27 -1.13
CA LEU A 55 -5.41 8.12 -0.55
C LEU A 55 -4.79 7.19 -1.60
N VAL A 56 -5.46 6.98 -2.76
CA VAL A 56 -4.95 6.07 -3.80
C VAL A 56 -3.66 6.57 -4.44
N PRO A 57 -3.54 7.84 -4.88
CA PRO A 57 -2.27 8.34 -5.40
C PRO A 57 -1.13 8.26 -4.38
N GLN A 58 -1.41 8.50 -3.08
CA GLN A 58 -0.41 8.34 -2.02
C GLN A 58 0.02 6.87 -1.88
N THR A 59 -0.93 5.93 -1.96
CA THR A 59 -0.63 4.50 -1.91
C THR A 59 0.23 4.07 -3.10
N ILE A 60 -0.10 4.52 -4.31
CA ILE A 60 0.70 4.25 -5.52
C ILE A 60 2.11 4.83 -5.40
N THR A 61 2.24 6.07 -4.90
CA THR A 61 3.55 6.71 -4.69
C THR A 61 4.42 5.92 -3.72
N LEU A 62 3.83 5.40 -2.62
CA LEU A 62 4.55 4.55 -1.68
C LEU A 62 4.92 3.20 -2.31
N ALA A 63 4.04 2.60 -3.11
CA ALA A 63 4.35 1.38 -3.86
C ALA A 63 5.54 1.57 -4.81
N LEU A 64 5.57 2.68 -5.56
CA LEU A 64 6.69 3.06 -6.42
C LEU A 64 7.99 3.24 -5.61
N SER A 65 7.92 3.87 -4.44
CA SER A 65 9.07 4.06 -3.55
C SER A 65 9.58 2.72 -3.00
N ILE A 66 8.68 1.83 -2.58
CA ILE A 66 9.03 0.47 -2.14
C ILE A 66 9.70 -0.28 -3.29
N ARG A 67 9.11 -0.26 -4.49
CA ARG A 67 9.66 -0.90 -5.68
C ARG A 67 11.06 -0.39 -6.02
N GLU A 68 11.28 0.91 -5.93
CA GLU A 68 12.58 1.53 -6.19
C GLU A 68 13.62 1.08 -5.16
N LEU A 69 13.27 1.01 -3.88
CA LEU A 69 14.18 0.52 -2.83
C LEU A 69 14.52 -0.97 -3.02
N ILE A 70 13.56 -1.81 -3.42
CA ILE A 70 13.82 -3.21 -3.79
C ILE A 70 14.78 -3.26 -4.96
N ARG A 71 14.54 -2.44 -6.01
CA ARG A 71 15.38 -2.36 -7.19
C ARG A 71 16.84 -2.06 -6.85
N GLN A 72 17.04 -1.18 -5.88
CA GLN A 72 18.38 -0.80 -5.45
C GLN A 72 18.97 -1.72 -4.37
N GLY A 73 18.21 -2.70 -3.87
CA GLY A 73 18.65 -3.60 -2.80
C GLY A 73 18.55 -3.00 -1.39
N TYR A 74 17.83 -1.88 -1.20
CA TYR A 74 17.58 -1.29 0.12
C TYR A 74 16.36 -1.92 0.78
N LEU A 75 16.39 -3.24 1.03
CA LEU A 75 15.23 -4.01 1.50
C LEU A 75 14.72 -3.53 2.87
N PHE A 76 15.61 -3.14 3.78
CA PHE A 76 15.19 -2.57 5.07
C PHE A 76 14.37 -1.28 4.88
N GLY A 77 14.82 -0.36 4.02
CA GLY A 77 14.08 0.85 3.68
C GLY A 77 12.72 0.54 3.06
N ALA A 78 12.65 -0.44 2.16
CA ALA A 78 11.39 -0.90 1.58
C ALA A 78 10.44 -1.43 2.66
N LYS A 79 10.92 -2.25 3.61
CA LYS A 79 10.11 -2.77 4.73
C LYS A 79 9.60 -1.66 5.66
N VAL A 80 10.42 -0.64 5.94
CA VAL A 80 9.98 0.54 6.73
C VAL A 80 8.82 1.27 6.04
N LEU A 81 8.85 1.41 4.72
CA LEU A 81 7.76 2.05 3.96
C LEU A 81 6.48 1.21 3.88
N MET A 82 6.53 -0.09 4.18
CA MET A 82 5.32 -0.93 4.20
C MET A 82 4.29 -0.42 5.19
N ARG A 83 4.70 0.08 6.36
CA ARG A 83 3.74 0.60 7.35
C ARG A 83 2.90 1.77 6.82
N PRO A 84 3.45 2.91 6.38
CA PRO A 84 2.66 4.00 5.84
C PRO A 84 1.88 3.59 4.58
N PHE A 85 2.38 2.66 3.77
CA PHE A 85 1.71 2.13 2.61
C PHE A 85 0.43 1.36 3.00
N VAL A 86 0.54 0.38 3.90
CA VAL A 86 -0.60 -0.40 4.41
C VAL A 86 -1.59 0.48 5.16
N GLU A 87 -1.11 1.45 5.92
CA GLU A 87 -1.98 2.39 6.64
C GLU A 87 -2.91 3.17 5.70
N ARG A 88 -2.45 3.59 4.52
CA ARG A 88 -3.29 4.27 3.54
C ARG A 88 -4.32 3.34 2.91
N ALA A 89 -3.91 2.13 2.54
CA ALA A 89 -4.84 1.13 2.01
C ALA A 89 -5.92 0.76 3.02
N VAL A 90 -5.53 0.48 4.27
CA VAL A 90 -6.48 0.18 5.37
C VAL A 90 -7.38 1.37 5.68
N THR A 91 -6.85 2.59 5.69
CA THR A 91 -7.66 3.81 5.86
C THR A 91 -8.72 3.93 4.78
N LEU A 92 -8.35 3.74 3.51
CA LEU A 92 -9.28 3.79 2.38
C LEU A 92 -10.39 2.74 2.53
N MET A 93 -10.01 1.49 2.82
CA MET A 93 -10.97 0.42 3.06
C MET A 93 -11.90 0.73 4.25
N TYR A 94 -11.34 1.27 5.34
CA TYR A 94 -12.09 1.63 6.53
C TYR A 94 -13.14 2.71 6.24
N VAL A 95 -12.78 3.82 5.60
CA VAL A 95 -13.73 4.89 5.27
C VAL A 95 -14.74 4.47 4.20
N PHE A 96 -14.38 3.49 3.35
CA PHE A 96 -15.30 2.91 2.38
C PHE A 96 -16.43 2.12 3.04
N HIS A 97 -16.15 1.41 4.12
CA HIS A 97 -17.09 0.52 4.81
C HIS A 97 -17.68 1.14 6.10
N ASN A 98 -17.25 2.35 6.48
CA ASN A 98 -17.66 3.02 7.71
C ASN A 98 -18.00 4.50 7.42
N SER A 99 -19.30 4.81 7.37
CA SER A 99 -19.79 6.17 7.08
C SER A 99 -19.39 7.18 8.15
N GLU A 100 -19.41 6.80 9.44
CA GLU A 100 -18.96 7.68 10.53
C GLU A 100 -17.44 7.93 10.43
N GLY A 101 -16.68 6.89 10.06
CA GLY A 101 -15.24 7.00 9.79
C GLY A 101 -14.94 7.93 8.63
N LEU A 102 -15.74 7.88 7.56
CA LEU A 102 -15.62 8.78 6.42
C LEU A 102 -15.93 10.23 6.81
N GLU A 103 -16.99 10.46 7.60
CA GLU A 103 -17.33 11.79 8.09
C GLU A 103 -16.21 12.38 8.97
N LEU A 104 -15.68 11.61 9.91
CA LEU A 104 -14.54 12.03 10.72
C LEU A 104 -13.29 12.32 9.90
N TRP A 105 -13.07 11.54 8.84
CA TRP A 105 -11.94 11.74 7.93
C TRP A 105 -12.07 13.07 7.16
N ASN A 106 -13.27 13.39 6.66
CA ASN A 106 -13.57 14.63 5.95
C ASN A 106 -13.47 15.88 6.83
N GLN A 107 -13.76 15.74 8.13
CA GLN A 107 -13.59 16.80 9.12
C GLN A 107 -12.12 17.05 9.50
N GLY A 108 -11.18 16.28 8.90
CA GLY A 108 -9.78 16.30 9.28
C GLY A 108 -9.57 15.52 10.57
N TRP A 109 -9.15 14.28 10.48
CA TRP A 109 -8.95 13.42 11.66
C TRP A 109 -8.14 14.13 12.77
N ASP A 110 -8.85 14.60 13.78
CA ASP A 110 -8.21 15.02 15.03
C ASP A 110 -7.36 13.84 15.56
N TYR A 111 -6.11 14.11 15.87
CA TYR A 111 -5.15 13.11 16.37
C TYR A 111 -5.72 12.27 17.52
N ARG A 112 -6.56 12.84 18.36
CA ARG A 112 -7.18 12.15 19.49
C ARG A 112 -8.37 11.26 19.11
N LYS A 113 -9.01 11.52 17.98
CA LYS A 113 -10.19 10.81 17.50
C LYS A 113 -9.85 9.80 16.39
N ARG A 114 -8.69 9.94 15.78
CA ARG A 114 -8.22 9.05 14.71
C ARG A 114 -8.15 7.61 15.22
N PRO A 115 -8.83 6.64 14.59
CA PRO A 115 -8.66 5.23 14.93
C PRO A 115 -7.22 4.79 14.62
N THR A 116 -6.67 3.95 15.49
CA THR A 116 -5.37 3.33 15.23
C THR A 116 -5.46 2.34 14.07
N LEU A 117 -4.33 2.04 13.44
CA LEU A 117 -4.26 1.03 12.37
C LEU A 117 -4.87 -0.30 12.83
N GLN A 118 -4.60 -0.74 14.07
CA GLN A 118 -5.16 -1.97 14.63
C GLN A 118 -6.70 -1.89 14.72
N LYS A 119 -7.27 -0.79 15.23
CA LYS A 119 -8.72 -0.62 15.33
C LYS A 119 -9.40 -0.63 13.97
N MET A 120 -8.80 -0.02 12.96
CA MET A 120 -9.33 -0.06 11.59
C MET A 120 -9.29 -1.48 11.02
N ALA A 121 -8.19 -2.19 11.23
CA ALA A 121 -8.04 -3.58 10.80
C ALA A 121 -9.03 -4.52 11.51
N ASP A 122 -9.22 -4.36 12.81
CA ASP A 122 -10.20 -5.15 13.58
C ASP A 122 -11.63 -4.92 13.08
N TYR A 123 -11.99 -3.65 12.80
CA TYR A 123 -13.29 -3.30 12.21
C TYR A 123 -13.49 -3.97 10.84
N LEU A 124 -12.49 -3.91 9.98
CA LEU A 124 -12.56 -4.52 8.65
C LEU A 124 -12.64 -6.05 8.72
N ASN A 125 -11.91 -6.65 9.64
CA ASN A 125 -11.98 -8.08 9.87
C ASN A 125 -13.39 -8.52 10.31
N GLU A 126 -13.98 -7.81 11.27
CA GLU A 126 -15.36 -8.06 11.72
C GLU A 126 -16.36 -7.89 10.57
N LYS A 127 -16.23 -6.78 9.82
CA LYS A 127 -17.17 -6.41 8.77
C LYS A 127 -17.11 -7.29 7.52
N LEU A 128 -15.89 -7.66 7.08
CA LEU A 128 -15.66 -8.33 5.79
C LEU A 128 -15.38 -9.82 5.95
N LEU A 129 -14.77 -10.23 7.05
CA LEU A 129 -14.31 -11.60 7.28
C LEU A 129 -15.06 -12.29 8.45
N HIS A 130 -16.09 -11.64 8.97
CA HIS A 130 -16.88 -12.16 10.12
C HIS A 130 -16.00 -12.61 11.29
N GLY A 131 -14.90 -11.88 11.55
CA GLY A 131 -13.96 -12.19 12.62
C GLY A 131 -13.11 -13.45 12.39
N GLN A 132 -13.17 -14.08 11.21
CA GLN A 132 -12.51 -15.37 10.94
C GLN A 132 -10.98 -15.27 10.83
N SER A 133 -10.45 -14.07 10.55
CA SER A 133 -9.00 -13.86 10.44
C SER A 133 -8.47 -13.11 11.67
N PRO A 134 -7.61 -13.71 12.49
CA PRO A 134 -7.06 -13.01 13.65
C PRO A 134 -6.13 -11.89 13.18
N MET A 135 -6.58 -10.63 13.33
CA MET A 135 -5.77 -9.43 13.08
C MET A 135 -4.92 -9.05 14.29
N LYS A 136 -4.85 -9.94 15.30
CA LYS A 136 -4.06 -9.69 16.51
C LYS A 136 -2.59 -9.51 16.16
N GLY A 137 -2.03 -8.39 16.59
CA GLY A 137 -0.63 -8.03 16.27
C GLY A 137 -0.40 -7.50 14.87
N PHE A 138 -1.46 -7.27 14.08
CA PHE A 138 -1.35 -6.73 12.71
C PHE A 138 -0.49 -5.47 12.66
N SER A 139 -0.79 -4.46 13.49
CA SER A 139 0.00 -3.24 13.52
C SER A 139 1.41 -3.46 14.05
N GLN A 140 1.63 -4.44 14.93
CA GLN A 140 2.93 -4.76 15.49
C GLN A 140 3.90 -5.30 14.43
N ALA A 141 3.41 -6.12 13.49
CA ALA A 141 4.22 -6.66 12.40
C ALA A 141 4.86 -5.53 11.55
N PHE A 142 4.12 -4.43 11.32
CA PHE A 142 4.64 -3.28 10.60
C PHE A 142 5.40 -2.28 11.49
N ASN A 143 5.21 -2.34 12.80
CA ASN A 143 5.88 -1.44 13.75
C ASN A 143 7.33 -1.84 13.99
N SER A 144 7.66 -3.12 13.98
CA SER A 144 8.99 -3.60 14.34
C SER A 144 10.09 -2.98 13.48
N ALA A 145 9.90 -2.92 12.17
CA ALA A 145 10.85 -2.27 11.27
C ALA A 145 10.96 -0.76 11.49
N THR A 146 9.86 -0.10 11.92
CA THR A 146 9.81 1.35 12.09
C THR A 146 10.40 1.82 13.43
N HIS A 147 10.31 0.98 14.48
CA HIS A 147 10.68 1.36 15.85
C HIS A 147 11.98 0.72 16.36
N GLY A 148 12.78 0.11 15.48
CA GLY A 148 14.07 -0.48 15.86
C GLY A 148 13.96 -1.72 16.76
N ASP A 149 12.88 -2.46 16.63
CA ASP A 149 12.67 -3.75 17.30
C ASP A 149 13.74 -4.75 16.86
N PRO A 150 14.28 -5.62 17.74
CA PRO A 150 15.24 -6.65 17.38
C PRO A 150 14.82 -7.55 16.21
N PHE A 151 13.52 -7.80 16.02
CA PHE A 151 12.99 -8.53 14.85
C PHE A 151 13.28 -7.82 13.52
N SER A 152 13.54 -6.52 13.54
CA SER A 152 13.90 -5.80 12.32
C SER A 152 15.31 -6.14 11.81
N ALA A 153 16.16 -6.74 12.65
CA ALA A 153 17.53 -7.08 12.30
C ALA A 153 17.62 -8.02 11.09
N GLN A 154 16.63 -8.93 10.89
CA GLN A 154 16.59 -9.82 9.73
C GLN A 154 16.61 -9.09 8.38
N TRP A 155 16.12 -7.85 8.32
CA TRP A 155 16.08 -7.04 7.10
C TRP A 155 17.41 -6.37 6.79
N ASN A 156 18.33 -6.38 7.75
CA ASN A 156 19.63 -5.71 7.65
C ASN A 156 20.81 -6.64 8.01
N VAL A 157 20.56 -7.95 8.06
CA VAL A 157 21.58 -8.96 8.29
C VAL A 157 21.91 -9.67 6.99
N VAL A 158 23.19 -9.83 6.69
CA VAL A 158 23.70 -10.77 5.68
C VAL A 158 24.70 -11.71 6.32
N PHE A 159 24.83 -12.91 5.78
CA PHE A 159 25.83 -13.86 6.26
C PHE A 159 27.05 -13.84 5.32
N HIS A 160 28.21 -13.57 5.89
CA HIS A 160 29.47 -13.67 5.19
C HIS A 160 30.30 -14.79 5.84
N GLU A 161 30.61 -15.84 5.11
CA GLU A 161 31.30 -17.05 5.60
C GLU A 161 30.65 -17.65 6.87
N GLY A 162 29.30 -17.64 6.93
CA GLY A 162 28.55 -18.14 8.09
C GLY A 162 28.47 -17.19 9.30
N VAL A 163 29.10 -16.01 9.23
CA VAL A 163 29.07 -15.00 10.29
C VAL A 163 28.02 -13.93 9.93
N PRO A 164 27.10 -13.58 10.86
CA PRO A 164 26.15 -12.50 10.63
C PRO A 164 26.89 -11.14 10.58
N VAL A 165 26.62 -10.40 9.51
CA VAL A 165 27.14 -9.05 9.30
C VAL A 165 25.98 -8.10 9.15
N PHE A 166 26.07 -6.91 9.74
CA PHE A 166 25.06 -5.85 9.66
C PHE A 166 25.54 -4.75 8.71
N PRO A 167 25.33 -4.89 7.39
CA PRO A 167 25.79 -3.88 6.45
C PRO A 167 24.93 -2.63 6.55
N VAL A 168 25.56 -1.47 6.47
CA VAL A 168 24.89 -0.16 6.27
C VAL A 168 24.60 0.10 4.79
N SER A 169 24.54 -0.95 3.97
CA SER A 169 24.50 -0.89 2.53
C SER A 169 23.38 -1.74 1.94
N LYS A 170 23.41 -1.87 0.63
CA LYS A 170 22.48 -2.70 -0.16
C LYS A 170 22.57 -4.16 0.25
N ASN A 171 21.44 -4.80 0.36
CA ASN A 171 21.33 -6.25 0.44
C ASN A 171 21.03 -6.78 -0.97
N LEU A 172 22.00 -7.46 -1.58
CA LEU A 172 21.91 -7.92 -2.97
C LEU A 172 21.69 -9.43 -3.07
N CYS A 173 21.70 -10.14 -1.94
CA CYS A 173 21.73 -11.60 -1.89
C CYS A 173 20.58 -12.23 -1.09
N SER A 174 19.49 -11.49 -0.87
CA SER A 174 18.34 -11.97 -0.10
C SER A 174 17.04 -11.94 -0.91
N PRO A 175 16.92 -12.77 -1.96
CA PRO A 175 15.75 -12.78 -2.83
C PRO A 175 14.45 -13.13 -2.08
N GLY A 176 14.52 -13.97 -1.05
CA GLY A 176 13.36 -14.30 -0.21
C GLY A 176 12.79 -13.10 0.54
N LEU A 177 13.63 -12.16 1.00
CA LEU A 177 13.15 -10.93 1.64
C LEU A 177 12.51 -9.97 0.63
N ALA A 178 13.04 -9.90 -0.59
CA ALA A 178 12.42 -9.11 -1.66
C ALA A 178 11.04 -9.66 -2.03
N ASP A 179 10.92 -10.99 -2.13
CA ASP A 179 9.65 -11.67 -2.40
C ASP A 179 8.65 -11.45 -1.26
N GLU A 180 9.07 -11.49 0.00
CA GLU A 180 8.21 -11.24 1.15
C GLU A 180 7.60 -9.83 1.09
N ILE A 181 8.40 -8.81 0.78
CA ILE A 181 7.90 -7.44 0.63
C ILE A 181 6.86 -7.36 -0.49
N CYS A 182 7.15 -7.97 -1.65
CA CYS A 182 6.22 -7.98 -2.79
C CYS A 182 4.92 -8.72 -2.43
N ALA A 183 5.03 -9.90 -1.81
CA ALA A 183 3.88 -10.70 -1.39
C ALA A 183 2.98 -9.95 -0.40
N GLU A 184 3.58 -9.19 0.52
CA GLU A 184 2.83 -8.33 1.44
C GLU A 184 2.21 -7.11 0.75
N ALA A 185 2.90 -6.48 -0.21
CA ALA A 185 2.44 -5.25 -0.84
C ALA A 185 1.29 -5.48 -1.84
N ILE A 186 1.33 -6.56 -2.60
CA ILE A 186 0.37 -6.86 -3.67
C ILE A 186 -1.09 -6.80 -3.21
N PRO A 187 -1.52 -7.49 -2.13
CA PRO A 187 -2.92 -7.49 -1.72
C PRO A 187 -3.41 -6.11 -1.27
N TRP A 188 -2.58 -5.30 -0.64
CA TRP A 188 -2.95 -3.95 -0.22
C TRP A 188 -3.10 -2.98 -1.38
N LEU A 189 -2.20 -3.07 -2.36
CA LEU A 189 -2.29 -2.25 -3.57
C LEU A 189 -3.52 -2.64 -4.41
N ALA A 190 -3.79 -3.94 -4.56
CA ALA A 190 -4.96 -4.46 -5.24
C ALA A 190 -6.26 -4.01 -4.55
N SER A 191 -6.30 -4.03 -3.21
CA SER A 191 -7.45 -3.54 -2.44
C SER A 191 -7.68 -2.04 -2.66
N ALA A 192 -6.64 -1.22 -2.61
CA ALA A 192 -6.75 0.22 -2.88
C ALA A 192 -7.27 0.51 -4.29
N MET A 193 -6.80 -0.25 -5.29
CA MET A 193 -7.28 -0.17 -6.67
C MET A 193 -8.75 -0.56 -6.78
N GLY A 194 -9.17 -1.64 -6.11
CA GLY A 194 -10.57 -2.08 -6.06
C GLY A 194 -11.49 -1.01 -5.45
N MET A 195 -11.04 -0.35 -4.37
CA MET A 195 -11.81 0.75 -3.75
C MET A 195 -11.92 1.96 -4.67
N MET A 196 -10.85 2.33 -5.38
CA MET A 196 -10.89 3.39 -6.39
C MET A 196 -11.91 3.08 -7.49
N SER A 197 -11.85 1.87 -8.07
CA SER A 197 -12.80 1.43 -9.08
C SER A 197 -14.24 1.49 -8.55
N ALA A 198 -14.49 0.96 -7.35
CA ALA A 198 -15.82 0.95 -6.76
C ALA A 198 -16.36 2.38 -6.48
N ALA A 199 -15.50 3.30 -6.02
CA ALA A 199 -15.88 4.69 -5.76
C ALA A 199 -16.33 5.43 -7.03
N PHE A 200 -15.76 5.10 -8.20
CA PHE A 200 -16.06 5.77 -9.45
C PHE A 200 -17.09 5.04 -10.31
N ASN A 201 -17.20 3.71 -10.23
CA ASN A 201 -18.23 2.95 -10.96
C ASN A 201 -19.67 3.20 -10.42
N GLN A 202 -19.82 3.69 -9.19
CA GLN A 202 -21.14 4.05 -8.64
C GLN A 202 -21.83 5.22 -9.39
N ARG A 203 -21.11 5.95 -10.27
CA ARG A 203 -21.72 7.01 -11.10
C ARG A 203 -22.63 6.50 -12.21
N GLU A 204 -22.50 5.24 -12.63
CA GLU A 204 -23.34 4.68 -13.70
C GLU A 204 -24.75 4.27 -13.24
N VAL A 205 -24.99 4.23 -11.93
CA VAL A 205 -26.28 3.90 -11.32
C VAL A 205 -26.90 5.17 -10.67
N GLY A 206 -26.96 6.25 -11.44
CA GLY A 206 -27.67 7.46 -11.02
C GLY A 206 -29.19 7.25 -11.03
N PRO A 207 -29.96 7.79 -10.06
CA PRO A 207 -31.41 7.69 -10.07
C PRO A 207 -31.98 8.61 -11.16
N GLY A 208 -32.29 8.08 -12.33
CA GLY A 208 -32.83 8.97 -13.36
C GLY A 208 -33.21 8.39 -14.71
N SER A 209 -33.58 7.10 -14.85
CA SER A 209 -34.45 6.74 -15.97
C SER A 209 -35.89 6.68 -15.50
N LYS A 210 -36.52 7.84 -15.33
CA LYS A 210 -37.99 7.91 -15.43
C LYS A 210 -38.30 7.62 -16.89
N THR A 211 -38.70 6.38 -17.16
CA THR A 211 -39.43 6.05 -18.36
C THR A 211 -40.72 6.87 -18.37
N ASN A 212 -40.84 7.77 -19.33
CA ASN A 212 -42.12 8.30 -19.80
C ASN A 212 -42.84 7.28 -20.68
#